data_065a974781168ca44719ed7a7998f6d1
#
_entry.id   065a974781168ca44719ed7a7998f6d1
#
_cell.length_a   1.000
_cell.length_b   1.000
_cell.length_c   1.000
_cell.angle_alpha   90.00
_cell.angle_beta   90.00
_cell.angle_gamma   90.00
#
_symmetry.space_group_name_H-M   'P 1'
#
loop_
_entity.id
_entity.type
_entity.pdbx_description
1 polymer ?
#
loop_
_entity_poly.entity_id
_entity_poly.type
_entity_poly.pdbx_seq_one_letter_code
_entity_poly.pdbx_strand_id
1 'polypeptide(L)'
;ALIREGSVVEHLKTFEDIDYIIGSLEDKESLAKLVQDAEVLVHLAHFPGPVQTVEELIKVNIDGTFDLLEEARKAKVKQVIFMSSCLVFGEMLPTVNKDNPMDENHPVRPHNLYGSIKNSIEGFCFQFQKSRAFDITILRPVTIYGVRPQIDKSEWFQTIDYLATNYNVDLKGSTKYVSVDSVVQGIQCVLGNAEAAGKIYHLIDGHIHNLTLGKMIADTIDSFGECEGVMGDEGVPMSNQAAKEIGVEFKGEESIKEYIKLIHKLQGEYGGERNIQNW
;
A
#
# COMPACT_ATOMS: atom_id res chain seq x y z
N ALA A 1 -18.49 3.84 1.75
CA ALA A 1 -17.38 3.26 0.99
C ALA A 1 -17.85 2.81 -0.40
N LEU A 2 -17.01 3.04 -1.44
CA LEU A 2 -17.26 2.53 -2.79
C LEU A 2 -16.74 1.09 -2.89
N ILE A 3 -17.57 0.17 -3.33
CA ILE A 3 -17.24 -1.24 -3.55
C ILE A 3 -17.70 -1.68 -4.93
N ARG A 4 -16.92 -2.54 -5.60
CA ARG A 4 -17.33 -3.12 -6.88
C ARG A 4 -18.34 -4.23 -6.65
N GLU A 5 -19.23 -4.44 -7.63
CA GLU A 5 -20.12 -5.59 -7.65
C GLU A 5 -19.32 -6.89 -7.49
N GLY A 6 -19.80 -7.80 -6.65
CA GLY A 6 -19.10 -9.05 -6.32
C GLY A 6 -17.90 -8.94 -5.38
N SER A 7 -17.62 -7.76 -4.81
CA SER A 7 -16.57 -7.63 -3.79
C SER A 7 -16.91 -8.42 -2.54
N VAL A 8 -15.88 -9.10 -1.98
CA VAL A 8 -16.01 -9.81 -0.69
C VAL A 8 -15.97 -8.77 0.43
N VAL A 9 -17.10 -8.53 1.07
CA VAL A 9 -17.25 -7.51 2.13
C VAL A 9 -17.73 -8.09 3.46
N GLU A 10 -17.82 -9.40 3.58
CA GLU A 10 -18.32 -10.08 4.79
C GLU A 10 -17.57 -9.63 6.04
N HIS A 11 -16.24 -9.47 5.94
CA HIS A 11 -15.37 -9.00 7.01
C HIS A 11 -15.64 -7.53 7.42
N LEU A 12 -16.26 -6.75 6.54
CA LEU A 12 -16.63 -5.35 6.81
C LEU A 12 -18.02 -5.22 7.45
N LYS A 13 -18.87 -6.25 7.35
CA LYS A 13 -20.25 -6.23 7.91
C LYS A 13 -20.30 -6.18 9.43
N THR A 14 -19.17 -6.42 10.10
CA THR A 14 -19.03 -6.27 11.55
C THR A 14 -18.97 -4.81 12.01
N PHE A 15 -18.77 -3.87 11.08
CA PHE A 15 -18.75 -2.44 11.33
C PHE A 15 -20.12 -1.86 10.98
N GLU A 16 -20.86 -1.38 11.97
CA GLU A 16 -22.25 -0.89 11.82
C GLU A 16 -22.33 0.48 11.11
N ASP A 17 -21.26 1.26 11.15
CA ASP A 17 -21.20 2.65 10.65
C ASP A 17 -20.64 2.78 9.24
N ILE A 18 -20.74 1.73 8.39
CA ILE A 18 -20.26 1.78 7.01
C ILE A 18 -21.41 1.68 6.01
N ASP A 19 -21.66 2.78 5.31
CA ASP A 19 -22.52 2.79 4.14
C ASP A 19 -21.75 2.34 2.90
N TYR A 20 -22.34 1.43 2.12
CA TYR A 20 -21.74 0.89 0.91
C TYR A 20 -22.44 1.43 -0.33
N ILE A 21 -21.65 1.91 -1.28
CA ILE A 21 -22.11 2.29 -2.61
C ILE A 21 -21.52 1.29 -3.60
N ILE A 22 -22.38 0.57 -4.31
CA ILE A 22 -21.95 -0.34 -5.37
C ILE A 22 -21.67 0.49 -6.63
N GLY A 23 -20.45 0.40 -7.15
CA GLY A 23 -20.01 1.15 -8.32
C GLY A 23 -18.53 0.94 -8.62
N SER A 24 -18.00 1.76 -9.51
CA SER A 24 -16.59 1.72 -9.91
C SER A 24 -16.03 3.13 -10.15
N LEU A 25 -14.72 3.22 -10.38
CA LEU A 25 -14.09 4.49 -10.77
C LEU A 25 -14.55 4.98 -12.16
N GLU A 26 -15.19 4.13 -12.97
CA GLU A 26 -15.76 4.52 -14.29
C GLU A 26 -17.21 4.97 -14.22
N ASP A 27 -17.87 4.81 -13.07
CA ASP A 27 -19.27 5.15 -12.88
C ASP A 27 -19.41 6.49 -12.13
N LYS A 28 -19.55 7.57 -12.91
CA LYS A 28 -19.68 8.94 -12.36
C LYS A 28 -20.87 9.12 -11.41
N GLU A 29 -21.95 8.37 -11.60
CA GLU A 29 -23.12 8.47 -10.71
C GLU A 29 -22.77 7.90 -9.32
N SER A 30 -22.08 6.76 -9.26
CA SER A 30 -21.62 6.19 -8.01
C SER A 30 -20.56 7.06 -7.34
N LEU A 31 -19.67 7.71 -8.13
CA LEU A 31 -18.68 8.65 -7.60
C LEU A 31 -19.34 9.89 -6.98
N ALA A 32 -20.35 10.45 -7.65
CA ALA A 32 -21.09 11.60 -7.12
C ALA A 32 -21.83 11.24 -5.81
N LYS A 33 -22.46 10.06 -5.75
CA LYS A 33 -23.08 9.55 -4.52
C LYS A 33 -22.06 9.33 -3.39
N LEU A 34 -20.87 8.82 -3.72
CA LEU A 34 -19.81 8.54 -2.75
C LEU A 34 -19.35 9.80 -2.00
N VAL A 35 -19.25 10.91 -2.71
CA VAL A 35 -18.73 12.16 -2.14
C VAL A 35 -19.82 13.11 -1.66
N GLN A 36 -21.09 12.76 -1.86
CA GLN A 36 -22.21 13.55 -1.36
C GLN A 36 -22.13 13.65 0.17
N ASP A 37 -22.16 14.88 0.69
CA ASP A 37 -22.06 15.20 2.11
C ASP A 37 -20.77 14.71 2.79
N ALA A 38 -19.77 14.24 2.02
CA ALA A 38 -18.48 13.84 2.56
C ALA A 38 -17.61 15.04 2.93
N GLU A 39 -17.03 15.04 4.11
CA GLU A 39 -16.04 16.05 4.51
C GLU A 39 -14.63 15.67 4.05
N VAL A 40 -14.29 14.38 4.08
CA VAL A 40 -12.98 13.85 3.72
C VAL A 40 -13.12 12.67 2.77
N LEU A 41 -12.31 12.66 1.72
CA LEU A 41 -12.16 11.54 0.79
C LEU A 41 -10.82 10.85 1.02
N VAL A 42 -10.85 9.57 1.41
CA VAL A 42 -9.65 8.73 1.47
C VAL A 42 -9.63 7.84 0.23
N HIS A 43 -8.76 8.19 -0.73
CA HIS A 43 -8.67 7.49 -2.00
C HIS A 43 -7.59 6.40 -1.98
N LEU A 44 -7.99 5.18 -1.68
CA LEU A 44 -7.13 3.98 -1.64
C LEU A 44 -7.25 3.14 -2.91
N ALA A 45 -8.30 3.37 -3.72
CA ALA A 45 -8.61 2.52 -4.84
C ALA A 45 -7.51 2.52 -5.90
N HIS A 46 -7.23 1.34 -6.41
CA HIS A 46 -6.44 1.09 -7.60
C HIS A 46 -6.96 -0.17 -8.28
N PHE A 47 -7.14 -0.12 -9.59
CA PHE A 47 -7.53 -1.28 -10.37
C PHE A 47 -6.30 -1.90 -11.03
N PRO A 48 -5.86 -3.09 -10.57
CA PRO A 48 -4.65 -3.75 -11.10
C PRO A 48 -4.87 -4.54 -12.38
N GLY A 49 -6.11 -4.74 -12.80
CA GLY A 49 -6.51 -5.64 -13.85
C GLY A 49 -7.44 -6.75 -13.30
N PRO A 50 -7.81 -7.76 -14.12
CA PRO A 50 -7.33 -7.98 -15.50
C PRO A 50 -7.89 -6.96 -16.49
N VAL A 51 -7.05 -6.53 -17.42
CA VAL A 51 -7.41 -5.67 -18.56
C VAL A 51 -6.88 -6.27 -19.84
N GLN A 52 -7.49 -5.93 -20.98
CA GLN A 52 -7.00 -6.37 -22.28
C GLN A 52 -5.89 -5.44 -22.81
N THR A 53 -5.96 -4.17 -22.42
CA THR A 53 -5.04 -3.14 -22.90
C THR A 53 -4.52 -2.22 -21.79
N VAL A 54 -3.40 -1.56 -22.06
CA VAL A 54 -2.85 -0.51 -21.18
C VAL A 54 -3.77 0.70 -21.14
N GLU A 55 -4.46 1.01 -22.23
CA GLU A 55 -5.43 2.09 -22.31
C GLU A 55 -6.58 1.91 -21.30
N GLU A 56 -7.11 0.69 -21.16
CA GLU A 56 -8.16 0.39 -20.16
C GLU A 56 -7.64 0.64 -18.74
N LEU A 57 -6.39 0.24 -18.46
CA LEU A 57 -5.81 0.45 -17.15
C LEU A 57 -5.63 1.95 -16.83
N ILE A 58 -5.18 2.72 -17.83
CA ILE A 58 -5.06 4.18 -17.73
C ILE A 58 -6.43 4.80 -17.51
N LYS A 59 -7.42 4.44 -18.33
CA LYS A 59 -8.79 4.97 -18.25
C LYS A 59 -9.39 4.76 -16.86
N VAL A 60 -9.36 3.53 -16.35
CA VAL A 60 -9.93 3.25 -15.03
C VAL A 60 -9.21 4.01 -13.92
N ASN A 61 -7.88 3.97 -13.90
CA ASN A 61 -7.13 4.53 -12.76
C ASN A 61 -6.92 6.04 -12.87
N ILE A 62 -6.61 6.57 -14.04
CA ILE A 62 -6.30 8.00 -14.22
C ILE A 62 -7.59 8.78 -14.44
N ASP A 63 -8.36 8.47 -15.49
CA ASP A 63 -9.58 9.22 -15.79
C ASP A 63 -10.61 9.05 -14.67
N GLY A 64 -10.77 7.83 -14.16
CA GLY A 64 -11.68 7.55 -13.06
C GLY A 64 -11.29 8.27 -11.76
N THR A 65 -9.99 8.39 -11.45
CA THR A 65 -9.55 9.19 -10.30
C THR A 65 -9.74 10.68 -10.55
N PHE A 66 -9.48 11.17 -11.77
CA PHE A 66 -9.75 12.57 -12.12
C PHE A 66 -11.24 12.89 -11.96
N ASP A 67 -12.14 12.04 -12.46
CA ASP A 67 -13.58 12.21 -12.29
C ASP A 67 -13.99 12.19 -10.80
N LEU A 68 -13.41 11.31 -9.99
CA LEU A 68 -13.63 11.30 -8.54
C LEU A 68 -13.21 12.62 -7.87
N LEU A 69 -12.05 13.17 -8.22
CA LEU A 69 -11.58 14.46 -7.69
C LEU A 69 -12.48 15.62 -8.13
N GLU A 70 -12.99 15.60 -9.37
CA GLU A 70 -13.96 16.59 -9.86
C GLU A 70 -15.31 16.49 -9.11
N GLU A 71 -15.81 15.28 -8.85
CA GLU A 71 -17.05 15.11 -8.05
C GLU A 71 -16.81 15.57 -6.59
N ALA A 72 -15.66 15.25 -5.99
CA ALA A 72 -15.27 15.73 -4.66
C ALA A 72 -15.24 17.28 -4.60
N ARG A 73 -14.70 17.94 -5.65
CA ARG A 73 -14.71 19.40 -5.76
C ARG A 73 -16.13 19.98 -5.84
N LYS A 74 -17.02 19.38 -6.64
CA LYS A 74 -18.44 19.80 -6.77
C LYS A 74 -19.18 19.63 -5.44
N ALA A 75 -18.93 18.52 -4.72
CA ALA A 75 -19.50 18.23 -3.42
C ALA A 75 -18.92 19.09 -2.28
N LYS A 76 -17.87 19.87 -2.55
CA LYS A 76 -17.15 20.72 -1.57
C LYS A 76 -16.50 19.90 -0.45
N VAL A 77 -15.96 18.72 -0.78
CA VAL A 77 -15.11 17.95 0.11
C VAL A 77 -14.00 18.87 0.63
N LYS A 78 -13.67 18.77 1.91
CA LYS A 78 -12.67 19.66 2.55
C LYS A 78 -11.25 19.12 2.41
N GLN A 79 -11.08 17.80 2.50
CA GLN A 79 -9.78 17.14 2.45
C GLN A 79 -9.81 15.88 1.59
N VAL A 80 -8.73 15.66 0.85
CA VAL A 80 -8.47 14.40 0.13
C VAL A 80 -7.15 13.81 0.62
N ILE A 81 -7.16 12.54 0.99
CA ILE A 81 -5.96 11.76 1.31
C ILE A 81 -5.77 10.76 0.17
N PHE A 82 -4.71 10.93 -0.60
CA PHE A 82 -4.42 10.04 -1.73
C PHE A 82 -3.32 9.04 -1.38
N MET A 83 -3.62 7.76 -1.53
CA MET A 83 -2.65 6.67 -1.39
C MET A 83 -1.91 6.47 -2.70
N SER A 84 -0.71 7.05 -2.77
CA SER A 84 0.24 6.87 -3.87
C SER A 84 1.13 5.63 -3.61
N SER A 85 2.38 5.68 -4.00
CA SER A 85 3.37 4.62 -3.77
C SER A 85 4.79 5.15 -3.92
N CYS A 86 5.76 4.56 -3.22
CA CYS A 86 7.18 4.79 -3.48
C CYS A 86 7.64 4.29 -4.86
N LEU A 87 6.84 3.52 -5.59
CA LEU A 87 7.12 3.12 -6.98
C LEU A 87 7.01 4.28 -8.00
N VAL A 88 6.63 5.49 -7.57
CA VAL A 88 6.78 6.72 -8.36
C VAL A 88 8.25 7.08 -8.58
N PHE A 89 9.15 6.59 -7.74
CA PHE A 89 10.57 6.74 -7.93
C PHE A 89 11.10 5.72 -8.92
N GLY A 90 12.16 6.08 -9.62
CA GLY A 90 12.91 5.21 -10.52
C GLY A 90 14.37 5.16 -10.09
N GLU A 91 15.25 5.73 -10.91
CA GLU A 91 16.67 5.77 -10.62
C GLU A 91 16.98 6.68 -9.43
N MET A 92 17.87 6.18 -8.58
CA MET A 92 18.39 6.92 -7.45
C MET A 92 19.43 7.96 -7.91
N LEU A 93 19.36 9.15 -7.35
CA LEU A 93 20.42 10.14 -7.55
C LEU A 93 21.73 9.67 -6.88
N PRO A 94 22.91 9.96 -7.48
CA PRO A 94 24.20 9.59 -6.90
C PRO A 94 24.48 10.17 -5.51
N THR A 95 23.73 11.21 -5.11
CA THR A 95 23.84 11.86 -3.81
C THR A 95 23.11 11.10 -2.69
N VAL A 96 22.25 10.14 -3.03
CA VAL A 96 21.48 9.35 -2.04
C VAL A 96 22.41 8.30 -1.43
N ASN A 97 22.48 8.28 -0.10
CA ASN A 97 23.25 7.31 0.70
C ASN A 97 22.65 7.24 2.11
N LYS A 98 23.26 6.49 3.03
CA LYS A 98 22.76 6.32 4.40
C LYS A 98 22.69 7.65 5.20
N ASP A 99 23.61 8.57 4.94
CA ASP A 99 23.65 9.89 5.60
C ASP A 99 22.72 10.90 4.92
N ASN A 100 22.35 10.65 3.67
CA ASN A 100 21.44 11.45 2.87
C ASN A 100 20.42 10.54 2.18
N PRO A 101 19.45 9.98 2.93
CA PRO A 101 18.44 9.06 2.39
C PRO A 101 17.48 9.80 1.45
N MET A 102 16.89 9.06 0.52
CA MET A 102 15.89 9.58 -0.40
C MET A 102 14.66 10.07 0.37
N ASP A 103 14.37 11.36 0.30
CA ASP A 103 13.22 12.01 0.89
C ASP A 103 12.09 12.24 -0.15
N GLU A 104 11.03 12.90 0.27
CA GLU A 104 9.85 13.19 -0.55
C GLU A 104 10.13 14.17 -1.71
N ASN A 105 11.24 14.92 -1.64
CA ASN A 105 11.67 15.89 -2.67
C ASN A 105 12.52 15.24 -3.78
N HIS A 106 12.90 13.96 -3.62
CA HIS A 106 13.64 13.25 -4.66
C HIS A 106 12.86 13.22 -5.97
N PRO A 107 13.49 13.46 -7.13
CA PRO A 107 12.82 13.47 -8.42
C PRO A 107 12.07 12.16 -8.70
N VAL A 108 10.80 12.27 -9.08
CA VAL A 108 9.97 11.13 -9.50
C VAL A 108 10.25 10.79 -10.95
N ARG A 109 10.66 9.53 -11.21
CA ARG A 109 10.97 9.00 -12.55
C ARG A 109 10.58 7.53 -12.61
N PRO A 110 9.28 7.21 -12.56
CA PRO A 110 8.82 5.82 -12.49
C PRO A 110 9.29 5.01 -13.71
N HIS A 111 9.74 3.77 -13.46
CA HIS A 111 10.18 2.84 -14.50
C HIS A 111 9.21 1.68 -14.73
N ASN A 112 8.03 1.74 -14.13
CA ASN A 112 6.95 0.80 -14.37
C ASN A 112 5.60 1.51 -14.52
N LEU A 113 4.64 0.83 -15.13
CA LEU A 113 3.32 1.40 -15.44
C LEU A 113 2.55 1.80 -14.19
N TYR A 114 2.61 1.00 -13.13
CA TYR A 114 1.93 1.31 -11.86
C TYR A 114 2.44 2.62 -11.25
N GLY A 115 3.75 2.77 -11.13
CA GLY A 115 4.37 4.01 -10.64
C GLY A 115 4.05 5.21 -11.54
N SER A 116 4.01 5.02 -12.87
CA SER A 116 3.63 6.06 -13.83
C SER A 116 2.20 6.53 -13.63
N ILE A 117 1.25 5.60 -13.40
CA ILE A 117 -0.14 5.91 -13.09
C ILE A 117 -0.23 6.71 -11.79
N LYS A 118 0.41 6.23 -10.72
CA LYS A 118 0.41 6.93 -9.41
C LYS A 118 1.00 8.33 -9.51
N ASN A 119 2.13 8.50 -10.22
CA ASN A 119 2.74 9.81 -10.45
C ASN A 119 1.84 10.76 -11.25
N SER A 120 1.13 10.26 -12.26
CA SER A 120 0.18 11.07 -13.03
C SER A 120 -0.96 11.61 -12.15
N ILE A 121 -1.46 10.77 -11.24
CA ILE A 121 -2.51 11.17 -10.29
C ILE A 121 -1.97 12.19 -9.27
N GLU A 122 -0.73 12.04 -8.79
CA GLU A 122 -0.10 13.06 -7.94
C GLU A 122 -0.07 14.43 -8.62
N GLY A 123 0.19 14.48 -9.94
CA GLY A 123 0.13 15.72 -10.71
C GLY A 123 -1.25 16.38 -10.65
N PHE A 124 -2.34 15.64 -10.77
CA PHE A 124 -3.70 16.17 -10.57
C PHE A 124 -3.93 16.61 -9.12
N CYS A 125 -3.49 15.83 -8.14
CA CYS A 125 -3.58 16.22 -6.74
C CYS A 125 -2.95 17.60 -6.49
N PHE A 126 -1.75 17.85 -6.99
CA PHE A 126 -1.11 19.16 -6.88
C PHE A 126 -1.90 20.28 -7.59
N GLN A 127 -2.51 19.99 -8.73
CA GLN A 127 -3.34 20.97 -9.44
C GLN A 127 -4.60 21.35 -8.63
N PHE A 128 -5.28 20.36 -8.04
CA PHE A 128 -6.46 20.59 -7.19
C PHE A 128 -6.08 21.35 -5.91
N GLN A 129 -4.97 20.99 -5.26
CA GLN A 129 -4.42 21.71 -4.10
C GLN A 129 -4.14 23.19 -4.46
N LYS A 130 -3.45 23.43 -5.58
CA LYS A 130 -3.10 24.77 -6.03
C LYS A 130 -4.33 25.63 -6.36
N SER A 131 -5.38 25.03 -6.90
CA SER A 131 -6.65 25.71 -7.18
C SER A 131 -7.49 25.94 -5.92
N ARG A 132 -7.04 25.47 -4.76
CA ARG A 132 -7.76 25.53 -3.47
C ARG A 132 -9.14 24.86 -3.53
N ALA A 133 -9.25 23.79 -4.29
CA ALA A 133 -10.49 23.01 -4.36
C ALA A 133 -10.76 22.30 -3.04
N PHE A 134 -9.72 21.70 -2.45
CA PHE A 134 -9.69 21.04 -1.16
C PHE A 134 -8.22 20.85 -0.72
N ASP A 135 -7.99 20.56 0.54
CA ASP A 135 -6.66 20.20 1.04
C ASP A 135 -6.32 18.78 0.60
N ILE A 136 -5.13 18.57 0.04
CA ILE A 136 -4.66 17.23 -0.37
C ILE A 136 -3.42 16.84 0.41
N THR A 137 -3.39 15.58 0.88
CA THR A 137 -2.20 14.93 1.40
C THR A 137 -1.93 13.67 0.61
N ILE A 138 -0.67 13.42 0.24
CA ILE A 138 -0.23 12.25 -0.50
C ILE A 138 0.58 11.36 0.42
N LEU A 139 0.20 10.08 0.52
CA LEU A 139 0.94 9.06 1.25
C LEU A 139 1.61 8.11 0.26
N ARG A 140 2.91 7.93 0.38
CA ARG A 140 3.71 7.02 -0.47
C ARG A 140 4.21 5.82 0.35
N PRO A 141 3.40 4.76 0.50
CA PRO A 141 3.89 3.53 1.13
C PRO A 141 4.86 2.77 0.21
N VAL A 142 5.71 1.98 0.84
CA VAL A 142 6.46 0.89 0.24
C VAL A 142 5.60 -0.39 0.22
N THR A 143 6.19 -1.59 0.15
CA THR A 143 5.43 -2.85 0.24
C THR A 143 4.69 -2.93 1.58
N ILE A 144 3.36 -2.97 1.53
CA ILE A 144 2.52 -3.04 2.74
C ILE A 144 2.33 -4.51 3.11
N TYR A 145 2.70 -4.89 4.35
CA TYR A 145 2.37 -6.19 4.89
C TYR A 145 1.25 -6.11 5.94
N GLY A 146 0.44 -7.15 5.98
CA GLY A 146 -0.72 -7.28 6.87
C GLY A 146 -1.60 -8.45 6.43
N VAL A 147 -2.48 -8.92 7.30
CA VAL A 147 -3.41 -10.01 6.99
C VAL A 147 -4.48 -9.52 6.03
N ARG A 148 -4.65 -10.21 4.91
CA ARG A 148 -5.72 -9.95 3.94
C ARG A 148 -6.92 -10.87 4.20
N PRO A 149 -8.13 -10.48 3.80
CA PRO A 149 -9.31 -11.35 3.87
C PRO A 149 -9.08 -12.71 3.19
N GLN A 150 -8.39 -12.71 2.06
CA GLN A 150 -7.85 -13.89 1.40
C GLN A 150 -6.41 -14.07 1.90
N ILE A 151 -6.22 -14.94 2.88
CA ILE A 151 -4.95 -15.08 3.59
C ILE A 151 -3.78 -15.45 2.68
N ASP A 152 -4.02 -16.25 1.64
CA ASP A 152 -3.04 -16.65 0.63
C ASP A 152 -2.52 -15.49 -0.22
N LYS A 153 -3.18 -14.33 -0.17
CA LYS A 153 -2.75 -13.07 -0.79
C LYS A 153 -2.02 -12.13 0.17
N SER A 154 -1.84 -12.55 1.42
CA SER A 154 -1.05 -11.78 2.39
C SER A 154 0.43 -11.79 2.01
N GLU A 155 1.14 -10.71 2.32
CA GLU A 155 2.56 -10.58 1.98
C GLU A 155 3.37 -11.70 2.64
N TRP A 156 4.34 -12.27 1.93
CA TRP A 156 5.20 -13.38 2.35
C TRP A 156 4.49 -14.70 2.68
N PHE A 157 3.18 -14.82 2.44
CA PHE A 157 2.41 -16.05 2.72
C PHE A 157 3.06 -17.29 2.12
N GLN A 158 3.47 -17.25 0.85
CA GLN A 158 4.11 -18.39 0.17
C GLN A 158 5.43 -18.79 0.82
N THR A 159 6.27 -17.82 1.17
CA THR A 159 7.55 -18.10 1.84
C THR A 159 7.32 -18.75 3.20
N ILE A 160 6.34 -18.25 3.96
CA ILE A 160 5.95 -18.82 5.25
C ILE A 160 5.41 -20.24 5.06
N ASP A 161 4.57 -20.48 4.06
CA ASP A 161 3.98 -21.79 3.76
C ASP A 161 5.04 -22.83 3.35
N TYR A 162 5.98 -22.46 2.47
CA TYR A 162 7.08 -23.34 2.10
C TYR A 162 7.94 -23.71 3.30
N LEU A 163 8.35 -22.73 4.10
CA LEU A 163 9.15 -22.99 5.29
C LEU A 163 8.37 -23.77 6.35
N ALA A 164 7.09 -23.52 6.54
CA ALA A 164 6.24 -24.30 7.46
C ALA A 164 6.11 -25.77 7.06
N THR A 165 6.31 -26.09 5.79
CA THR A 165 6.33 -27.47 5.28
C THR A 165 7.75 -28.02 5.09
N ASN A 166 8.76 -27.35 5.66
CA ASN A 166 10.19 -27.69 5.61
C ASN A 166 10.78 -27.76 4.20
N TYR A 167 10.24 -26.99 3.24
CA TYR A 167 10.84 -26.84 1.94
C TYR A 167 11.94 -25.77 2.00
N ASN A 168 12.99 -25.99 1.22
CA ASN A 168 14.04 -24.99 1.03
C ASN A 168 13.58 -23.88 0.10
N VAL A 169 14.04 -22.66 0.35
CA VAL A 169 13.72 -21.49 -0.44
C VAL A 169 14.99 -20.76 -0.90
N ASP A 170 15.05 -20.39 -2.19
CA ASP A 170 16.11 -19.53 -2.76
C ASP A 170 15.62 -18.08 -2.79
N LEU A 171 16.18 -17.25 -1.93
CA LEU A 171 15.74 -15.87 -1.70
C LEU A 171 16.78 -14.87 -2.14
N LYS A 172 16.40 -14.02 -3.10
CA LYS A 172 17.28 -13.00 -3.69
C LYS A 172 16.70 -11.60 -3.50
N GLY A 173 17.59 -10.60 -3.48
CA GLY A 173 17.19 -9.20 -3.38
C GLY A 173 16.77 -8.78 -1.97
N SER A 174 16.03 -7.70 -1.92
CA SER A 174 15.62 -7.06 -0.67
C SER A 174 14.26 -6.40 -0.83
N THR A 175 13.57 -6.17 0.28
CA THR A 175 12.24 -5.58 0.34
C THR A 175 12.23 -4.39 1.30
N LYS A 176 11.68 -3.26 0.86
CA LYS A 176 11.25 -2.19 1.76
C LYS A 176 9.83 -2.50 2.20
N TYR A 177 9.56 -2.37 3.48
CA TYR A 177 8.29 -2.78 4.06
C TYR A 177 7.69 -1.72 4.98
N VAL A 178 6.37 -1.75 5.07
CA VAL A 178 5.58 -0.99 6.04
C VAL A 178 4.41 -1.85 6.50
N SER A 179 4.11 -1.84 7.80
CA SER A 179 2.93 -2.52 8.33
C SER A 179 1.64 -1.81 7.92
N VAL A 180 0.57 -2.56 7.74
CA VAL A 180 -0.75 -1.97 7.50
C VAL A 180 -1.16 -1.05 8.65
N ASP A 181 -0.75 -1.33 9.89
CA ASP A 181 -1.02 -0.51 11.06
C ASP A 181 -0.33 0.86 10.96
N SER A 182 0.96 0.89 10.54
CA SER A 182 1.69 2.16 10.29
C SER A 182 1.04 2.96 9.16
N VAL A 183 0.50 2.29 8.12
CA VAL A 183 -0.24 2.97 7.04
C VAL A 183 -1.54 3.57 7.57
N VAL A 184 -2.30 2.83 8.37
CA VAL A 184 -3.54 3.33 9.00
C VAL A 184 -3.22 4.52 9.91
N GLN A 185 -2.18 4.43 10.72
CA GLN A 185 -1.73 5.54 11.56
C GLN A 185 -1.32 6.76 10.72
N GLY A 186 -0.63 6.55 9.58
CA GLY A 186 -0.32 7.62 8.64
C GLY A 186 -1.57 8.34 8.13
N ILE A 187 -2.64 7.61 7.80
CA ILE A 187 -3.93 8.20 7.43
C ILE A 187 -4.51 8.99 8.62
N GLN A 188 -4.48 8.43 9.82
CA GLN A 188 -5.02 9.09 11.03
C GLN A 188 -4.27 10.38 11.38
N CYS A 189 -2.94 10.40 11.27
CA CYS A 189 -2.12 11.58 11.56
C CYS A 189 -2.38 12.75 10.60
N VAL A 190 -2.78 12.46 9.36
CA VAL A 190 -3.07 13.52 8.37
C VAL A 190 -4.56 13.89 8.32
N LEU A 191 -5.44 13.06 8.87
CA LEU A 191 -6.88 13.30 8.88
C LEU A 191 -7.24 14.54 9.69
N GLY A 192 -7.83 15.56 9.02
CA GLY A 192 -8.17 16.84 9.63
C GLY A 192 -6.97 17.71 10.02
N ASN A 193 -5.75 17.33 9.63
CA ASN A 193 -4.52 18.06 9.93
C ASN A 193 -4.20 19.06 8.80
N ALA A 194 -4.47 20.35 9.05
CA ALA A 194 -4.19 21.42 8.09
C ALA A 194 -2.68 21.55 7.76
N GLU A 195 -1.78 21.17 8.68
CA GLU A 195 -0.33 21.21 8.44
C GLU A 195 0.12 20.14 7.42
N ALA A 196 -0.71 19.12 7.17
CA ALA A 196 -0.45 18.11 6.15
C ALA A 196 -0.92 18.51 4.74
N ALA A 197 -1.62 19.63 4.60
CA ALA A 197 -2.14 20.09 3.31
C ALA A 197 -1.01 20.39 2.32
N GLY A 198 -1.09 19.83 1.13
CA GLY A 198 -0.09 19.98 0.06
C GLY A 198 1.20 19.19 0.29
N LYS A 199 1.28 18.36 1.32
CA LYS A 199 2.48 17.58 1.65
C LYS A 199 2.40 16.13 1.17
N ILE A 200 3.58 15.55 1.06
CA ILE A 200 3.79 14.12 0.75
C ILE A 200 4.48 13.50 1.95
N TYR A 201 4.16 12.24 2.24
CA TYR A 201 4.81 11.48 3.32
C TYR A 201 5.17 10.09 2.85
N HIS A 202 6.43 9.68 3.05
CA HIS A 202 6.84 8.30 2.89
C HIS A 202 6.40 7.46 4.07
N LEU A 203 5.76 6.33 3.80
CA LEU A 203 5.41 5.35 4.82
C LEU A 203 6.30 4.11 4.65
N ILE A 204 7.30 4.01 5.50
CA ILE A 204 8.30 2.94 5.50
C ILE A 204 8.73 2.61 6.92
N ASP A 205 8.52 1.35 7.36
CA ASP A 205 9.03 0.83 8.63
C ASP A 205 10.53 0.50 8.51
N GLY A 206 10.93 -0.10 7.40
CA GLY A 206 12.31 -0.50 7.20
C GLY A 206 12.60 -1.17 5.86
N HIS A 207 13.78 -1.73 5.81
CA HIS A 207 14.32 -2.48 4.69
C HIS A 207 14.96 -3.78 5.20
N ILE A 208 14.70 -4.89 4.52
CA ILE A 208 15.22 -6.20 4.89
C ILE A 208 15.67 -6.98 3.65
N HIS A 209 16.81 -7.66 3.74
CA HIS A 209 17.22 -8.63 2.72
C HIS A 209 16.29 -9.84 2.76
N ASN A 210 15.85 -10.33 1.60
CA ASN A 210 14.93 -11.44 1.53
C ASN A 210 15.49 -12.72 2.18
N LEU A 211 16.81 -12.95 2.08
CA LEU A 211 17.47 -14.03 2.79
C LEU A 211 17.41 -13.87 4.32
N THR A 212 17.57 -12.64 4.83
CA THR A 212 17.44 -12.35 6.27
C THR A 212 16.00 -12.54 6.73
N LEU A 213 15.04 -12.10 5.93
CA LEU A 213 13.62 -12.32 6.18
C LEU A 213 13.27 -13.81 6.20
N GLY A 214 13.77 -14.60 5.23
CA GLY A 214 13.55 -16.04 5.19
C GLY A 214 14.09 -16.74 6.44
N LYS A 215 15.30 -16.39 6.87
CA LYS A 215 15.87 -16.92 8.13
C LYS A 215 15.04 -16.50 9.34
N MET A 216 14.59 -15.23 9.41
CA MET A 216 13.69 -14.77 10.46
C MET A 216 12.37 -15.56 10.48
N ILE A 217 11.80 -15.86 9.29
CA ILE A 217 10.61 -16.71 9.17
C ILE A 217 10.90 -18.11 9.73
N ALA A 218 11.96 -18.78 9.25
CA ALA A 218 12.32 -20.12 9.68
C ALA A 218 12.51 -20.19 11.19
N ASP A 219 13.27 -19.26 11.77
CA ASP A 219 13.50 -19.18 13.23
C ASP A 219 12.20 -18.91 14.01
N THR A 220 11.28 -18.11 13.45
CA THR A 220 10.04 -17.71 14.14
C THR A 220 9.03 -18.87 14.24
N ILE A 221 9.03 -19.77 13.25
CA ILE A 221 8.08 -20.90 13.17
C ILE A 221 8.73 -22.25 13.42
N ASP A 222 9.97 -22.27 13.92
CA ASP A 222 10.75 -23.49 14.19
C ASP A 222 10.84 -24.43 12.96
N SER A 223 11.08 -23.85 11.76
CA SER A 223 11.21 -24.60 10.52
C SER A 223 12.58 -25.25 10.38
N PHE A 224 12.62 -26.45 9.80
CA PHE A 224 13.86 -27.14 9.37
C PHE A 224 14.18 -26.86 7.89
N GLY A 225 13.36 -26.09 7.17
CA GLY A 225 13.64 -25.67 5.80
C GLY A 225 14.83 -24.72 5.74
N GLU A 226 15.72 -24.92 4.77
CA GLU A 226 16.91 -24.08 4.60
C GLU A 226 16.61 -22.90 3.70
N CYS A 227 17.14 -21.73 4.09
CA CYS A 227 17.09 -20.52 3.30
C CYS A 227 18.43 -20.29 2.60
N GLU A 228 18.44 -20.42 1.29
CA GLU A 228 19.58 -20.13 0.43
C GLU A 228 19.37 -18.80 -0.30
N GLY A 229 20.44 -18.19 -0.76
CA GLY A 229 20.37 -16.97 -1.55
C GLY A 229 21.61 -16.10 -1.42
N VAL A 230 21.60 -15.02 -2.17
CA VAL A 230 22.67 -14.02 -2.13
C VAL A 230 22.15 -12.77 -1.44
N MET A 231 22.91 -12.28 -0.44
CA MET A 231 22.66 -10.95 0.10
C MET A 231 22.82 -9.95 -1.02
N GLY A 232 21.73 -9.33 -1.45
CA GLY A 232 21.75 -8.28 -2.46
C GLY A 232 22.29 -6.97 -1.90
N ASP A 233 22.28 -5.93 -2.72
CA ASP A 233 22.59 -4.57 -2.25
C ASP A 233 21.68 -4.17 -1.08
N GLU A 234 22.21 -3.33 -0.19
CA GLU A 234 21.46 -2.80 0.98
C GLU A 234 20.21 -1.97 0.58
N GLY A 235 19.92 -1.91 -0.72
CA GLY A 235 18.82 -1.13 -1.27
C GLY A 235 18.98 0.37 -1.10
N VAL A 236 18.09 1.13 -1.72
CA VAL A 236 18.11 2.59 -1.65
C VAL A 236 17.62 3.02 -0.26
N PRO A 237 18.43 3.74 0.55
CA PRO A 237 17.95 4.27 1.81
C PRO A 237 16.86 5.32 1.56
N MET A 238 15.74 5.20 2.27
CA MET A 238 14.61 6.12 2.18
C MET A 238 14.32 6.72 3.56
N SER A 239 14.02 8.01 3.58
CA SER A 239 13.61 8.72 4.78
C SER A 239 12.12 8.50 5.06
N ASN A 240 11.77 8.35 6.34
CA ASN A 240 10.41 8.44 6.86
C ASN A 240 10.28 9.57 7.90
N GLN A 241 11.25 10.49 7.88
CA GLN A 241 11.36 11.53 8.90
C GLN A 241 10.16 12.47 8.91
N ALA A 242 9.68 12.89 7.73
CA ALA A 242 8.49 13.76 7.62
C ALA A 242 7.23 13.09 8.22
N ALA A 243 7.07 11.79 8.03
CA ALA A 243 5.94 11.06 8.62
C ALA A 243 6.08 10.92 10.16
N LYS A 244 7.29 10.72 10.67
CA LYS A 244 7.55 10.73 12.13
C LYS A 244 7.24 12.09 12.77
N GLU A 245 7.55 13.18 12.09
CA GLU A 245 7.31 14.54 12.58
C GLU A 245 5.82 14.87 12.74
N ILE A 246 4.94 14.21 11.98
CA ILE A 246 3.49 14.31 12.16
C ILE A 246 2.91 13.28 13.12
N GLY A 247 3.75 12.45 13.76
CA GLY A 247 3.34 11.51 14.80
C GLY A 247 3.16 10.07 14.34
N VAL A 248 3.61 9.68 13.14
CA VAL A 248 3.57 8.27 12.72
C VAL A 248 4.65 7.48 13.46
N GLU A 249 4.23 6.47 14.19
CA GLU A 249 5.11 5.53 14.87
C GLU A 249 5.32 4.31 14.00
N PHE A 250 6.54 4.11 13.54
CA PHE A 250 6.89 2.97 12.70
C PHE A 250 7.29 1.78 13.57
N LYS A 251 6.74 0.61 13.23
CA LYS A 251 7.05 -0.64 13.93
C LYS A 251 8.33 -1.24 13.35
N GLY A 252 9.18 -1.76 14.22
CA GLY A 252 10.42 -2.42 13.81
C GLY A 252 10.25 -3.90 13.45
N GLU A 253 11.36 -4.64 13.42
CA GLU A 253 11.39 -6.07 13.06
C GLU A 253 10.53 -6.96 13.95
N GLU A 254 10.26 -6.58 15.20
CA GLU A 254 9.42 -7.36 16.10
C GLU A 254 7.98 -7.53 15.56
N SER A 255 7.44 -6.49 14.94
CA SER A 255 6.11 -6.57 14.31
C SER A 255 6.07 -7.52 13.10
N ILE A 256 7.21 -7.71 12.41
CA ILE A 256 7.31 -8.73 11.35
C ILE A 256 7.20 -10.13 11.97
N LYS A 257 7.87 -10.41 13.08
CA LYS A 257 7.79 -11.70 13.76
C LYS A 257 6.38 -11.99 14.28
N GLU A 258 5.71 -10.99 14.87
CA GLU A 258 4.31 -11.11 15.27
C GLU A 258 3.40 -11.45 14.08
N TYR A 259 3.60 -10.76 12.96
CA TYR A 259 2.88 -11.03 11.72
C TYR A 259 3.15 -12.43 11.17
N ILE A 260 4.41 -12.89 11.15
CA ILE A 260 4.78 -14.24 10.73
C ILE A 260 4.06 -15.30 11.59
N LYS A 261 4.08 -15.15 12.92
CA LYS A 261 3.36 -16.06 13.85
C LYS A 261 1.87 -16.08 13.54
N LEU A 262 1.27 -14.92 13.27
CA LEU A 262 -0.14 -14.82 12.97
C LEU A 262 -0.49 -15.50 11.64
N ILE A 263 0.28 -15.25 10.57
CA ILE A 263 0.06 -15.92 9.27
C ILE A 263 0.24 -17.43 9.41
N HIS A 264 1.30 -17.90 10.09
CA HIS A 264 1.54 -19.33 10.30
C HIS A 264 0.39 -20.00 11.08
N LYS A 265 -0.12 -19.35 12.13
CA LYS A 265 -1.30 -19.82 12.87
C LYS A 265 -2.52 -19.94 11.96
N LEU A 266 -2.83 -18.88 11.20
CA LEU A 266 -3.97 -18.85 10.29
C LEU A 266 -3.86 -19.87 9.16
N GLN A 267 -2.64 -20.16 8.67
CA GLN A 267 -2.40 -21.26 7.71
C GLN A 267 -2.81 -22.63 8.29
N GLY A 268 -2.51 -22.88 9.57
CA GLY A 268 -2.92 -24.10 10.25
C GLY A 268 -4.45 -24.25 10.35
N GLU A 269 -5.15 -23.17 10.59
CA GLU A 269 -6.62 -23.12 10.63
C GLU A 269 -7.25 -23.29 9.23
N TYR A 270 -6.62 -22.72 8.18
CA TYR A 270 -7.05 -22.83 6.78
C TYR A 270 -6.70 -24.16 6.14
N GLY A 271 -5.70 -24.89 6.66
CA GLY A 271 -5.13 -26.13 6.10
C GLY A 271 -6.00 -27.37 6.25
N GLY A 272 -7.20 -27.27 6.83
CA GLY A 272 -8.18 -28.36 6.85
C GLY A 272 -8.79 -28.71 5.48
N GLU A 273 -8.63 -27.83 4.47
CA GLU A 273 -9.16 -27.99 3.10
C GLU A 273 -8.08 -27.85 2.01
N ARG A 274 -6.85 -28.32 2.25
CA ARG A 274 -5.81 -28.33 1.21
C ARG A 274 -6.15 -29.29 0.09
N ASN A 275 -6.90 -28.87 -0.89
CA ASN A 275 -6.92 -29.51 -2.20
C ASN A 275 -5.61 -29.17 -2.94
N ILE A 276 -4.70 -30.15 -2.96
CA ILE A 276 -3.36 -30.10 -3.61
C ILE A 276 -3.48 -30.09 -5.16
N GLN A 277 -4.63 -29.80 -5.70
CA GLN A 277 -4.85 -29.74 -7.15
C GLN A 277 -5.08 -28.30 -7.57
N ASN A 278 -4.04 -27.56 -7.82
CA ASN A 278 -3.97 -26.41 -8.77
C ASN A 278 -2.76 -25.53 -8.45
N TRP A 279 -1.58 -26.06 -8.76
CA TRP A 279 -0.36 -25.26 -8.93
C TRP A 279 0.14 -25.38 -10.36
#